data_3e19660aaf630c2ae5d53b4bc9940396
#
_entry.id   3e19660aaf630c2ae5d53b4bc9940396
#
_cell.length_a   1.000
_cell.length_b   1.000
_cell.length_c   1.000
_cell.angle_alpha   90.00
_cell.angle_beta   90.00
_cell.angle_gamma   90.00
#
_symmetry.space_group_name_H-M   'P 1'
#
loop_
_entity.id
_entity.type
_entity.pdbx_description
1 polymer ?
#
loop_
_entity_poly.entity_id
_entity_poly.type
_entity_poly.pdbx_seq_one_letter_code
_entity_poly.pdbx_strand_id
1 'polypeptide(L)'
;MKITQLETLRLGEFPNILWVRLHTDEGLVGLGETFMGAQAVEAYLHEWAAPRLMGQDPLAIEARARDLTGYLGWRGSGVETRGNSALDIALWDLFGQAANMPVHTALGGKSRDSIRVYNTCAGYQYIRSNVNQSSSNWGLGNPSGPYEDLQGFLHHADELALSLLSEGITGMKIWPFDIAAEQSHGQYISAQDLDSALEPFRKIRQAVGDKMDIMVEFHSLWRLPMARKISRALQEFDTFWHEDAIRIDSLDLLKQYAEDCRALICASETLSYKWGFKDYLQTG
;
A
#
# COMPACT_ATOMS: atom_id res chain seq x y z
N MET A 1 5.73 26.17 21.27
CA MET A 1 6.27 25.73 19.94
C MET A 1 5.32 26.16 18.84
N LYS A 2 5.84 26.66 17.73
CA LYS A 2 5.06 27.10 16.57
C LYS A 2 5.69 26.59 15.29
N ILE A 3 4.87 26.23 14.31
CA ILE A 3 5.33 25.87 12.97
C ILE A 3 5.83 27.12 12.26
N THR A 4 7.06 27.09 11.76
CA THR A 4 7.70 28.22 11.09
C THR A 4 7.90 28.03 9.60
N GLN A 5 8.00 26.78 9.14
CA GLN A 5 8.19 26.46 7.73
C GLN A 5 7.63 25.07 7.40
N LEU A 6 7.05 24.95 6.22
CA LEU A 6 6.76 23.68 5.56
C LEU A 6 7.69 23.54 4.36
N GLU A 7 8.46 22.48 4.34
CA GLU A 7 9.40 22.13 3.27
C GLU A 7 8.99 20.82 2.64
N THR A 8 9.12 20.71 1.33
CA THR A 8 8.85 19.49 0.56
C THR A 8 10.11 19.06 -0.17
N LEU A 9 10.33 17.75 -0.27
CA LEU A 9 11.47 17.14 -0.93
C LEU A 9 10.99 16.05 -1.93
N ARG A 10 11.48 16.14 -3.15
CA ARG A 10 11.28 15.13 -4.19
C ARG A 10 12.64 14.70 -4.76
N LEU A 11 12.84 13.42 -4.92
CA LEU A 11 14.04 12.87 -5.53
C LEU A 11 13.70 12.28 -6.91
N GLY A 12 14.54 12.55 -7.90
CA GLY A 12 14.33 12.01 -9.26
C GLY A 12 14.36 10.49 -9.31
N GLU A 13 15.07 9.84 -8.41
CA GLU A 13 15.12 8.39 -8.26
C GLU A 13 13.78 7.79 -7.78
N PHE A 14 12.99 8.58 -7.02
CA PHE A 14 11.70 8.17 -6.47
C PHE A 14 10.60 9.16 -6.87
N PRO A 15 10.20 9.21 -8.15
CA PRO A 15 9.34 10.28 -8.68
C PRO A 15 7.95 10.33 -8.05
N ASN A 16 7.52 9.23 -7.45
CA ASN A 16 6.21 9.11 -6.80
C ASN A 16 6.20 9.52 -5.34
N ILE A 17 7.35 9.66 -4.70
CA ILE A 17 7.45 9.93 -3.27
C ILE A 17 7.59 11.43 -3.04
N LEU A 18 6.90 11.91 -2.00
CA LEU A 18 7.02 13.26 -1.49
C LEU A 18 7.29 13.19 0.02
N TRP A 19 8.44 13.71 0.45
CA TRP A 19 8.73 13.93 1.85
C TRP A 19 8.34 15.35 2.26
N VAL A 20 7.85 15.47 3.49
CA VAL A 20 7.40 16.72 4.09
C VAL A 20 8.14 16.95 5.38
N ARG A 21 8.69 18.14 5.56
CA ARG A 21 9.33 18.56 6.80
C ARG A 21 8.61 19.79 7.38
N LEU A 22 8.20 19.67 8.64
CA LEU A 22 7.63 20.77 9.40
C LEU A 22 8.66 21.29 10.38
N HIS A 23 9.12 22.51 10.18
CA HIS A 23 10.09 23.19 11.05
C HIS A 23 9.36 23.99 12.14
N THR A 24 9.98 24.08 13.30
CA THR A 24 9.43 24.83 14.45
C THR A 24 10.38 25.91 14.94
N ASP A 25 9.84 26.89 15.67
CA ASP A 25 10.62 27.96 16.33
C ASP A 25 11.51 27.45 17.48
N GLU A 26 11.33 26.21 17.91
CA GLU A 26 12.16 25.54 18.93
C GLU A 26 13.23 24.63 18.31
N GLY A 27 13.37 24.63 16.98
CA GLY A 27 14.41 23.90 16.27
C GLY A 27 14.09 22.40 16.01
N LEU A 28 12.93 21.92 16.45
CA LEU A 28 12.48 20.58 16.11
C LEU A 28 11.96 20.54 14.66
N VAL A 29 12.15 19.41 13.99
CA VAL A 29 11.72 19.19 12.61
C VAL A 29 10.98 17.85 12.53
N GLY A 30 9.69 17.88 12.23
CA GLY A 30 8.89 16.69 11.99
C GLY A 30 8.99 16.24 10.54
N LEU A 31 9.12 14.94 10.35
CA LEU A 31 9.18 14.28 9.03
C LEU A 31 7.90 13.53 8.74
N GLY A 32 7.33 13.77 7.57
CA GLY A 32 6.23 13.00 7.01
C GLY A 32 6.51 12.57 5.59
N GLU A 33 5.72 11.62 5.11
CA GLU A 33 5.88 11.05 3.78
C GLU A 33 4.53 10.73 3.17
N THR A 34 4.44 10.85 1.85
CA THR A 34 3.31 10.35 1.07
C THR A 34 3.79 9.90 -0.30
N PHE A 35 2.94 9.18 -1.01
CA PHE A 35 3.27 8.70 -2.31
C PHE A 35 2.08 8.80 -3.28
N MET A 36 2.35 8.77 -4.61
CA MET A 36 1.45 9.03 -5.73
C MET A 36 1.01 10.48 -5.88
N GLY A 37 1.21 10.99 -7.10
CA GLY A 37 0.84 12.34 -7.47
C GLY A 37 1.68 13.41 -6.75
N ALA A 38 2.96 13.14 -6.50
CA ALA A 38 3.85 13.96 -5.68
C ALA A 38 3.79 15.46 -6.01
N GLN A 39 3.78 15.86 -7.29
CA GLN A 39 3.68 17.26 -7.71
C GLN A 39 2.34 17.90 -7.33
N ALA A 40 1.24 17.18 -7.52
CA ALA A 40 -0.08 17.69 -7.18
C ALA A 40 -0.25 17.82 -5.66
N VAL A 41 0.28 16.86 -4.91
CA VAL A 41 0.30 16.93 -3.43
C VAL A 41 1.18 18.09 -2.95
N GLU A 42 2.34 18.30 -3.55
CA GLU A 42 3.22 19.42 -3.21
C GLU A 42 2.51 20.77 -3.42
N ALA A 43 1.82 20.96 -4.55
CA ALA A 43 1.03 22.16 -4.79
C ALA A 43 -0.05 22.37 -3.73
N TYR A 44 -0.81 21.32 -3.40
CA TYR A 44 -1.79 21.35 -2.32
C TYR A 44 -1.18 21.76 -0.98
N LEU A 45 -0.03 21.20 -0.63
CA LEU A 45 0.66 21.49 0.64
C LEU A 45 1.06 22.96 0.74
N HIS A 46 1.61 23.53 -0.32
CA HIS A 46 2.08 24.93 -0.31
C HIS A 46 0.96 25.94 -0.48
N GLU A 47 -0.04 25.66 -1.33
CA GLU A 47 -1.12 26.61 -1.60
C GLU A 47 -2.24 26.59 -0.54
N TRP A 48 -2.57 25.40 -0.03
CA TRP A 48 -3.68 25.23 0.90
C TRP A 48 -3.25 24.99 2.34
N ALA A 49 -2.35 24.03 2.59
CA ALA A 49 -2.04 23.60 3.94
C ALA A 49 -1.08 24.55 4.67
N ALA A 50 0.01 24.99 4.02
CA ALA A 50 1.02 25.83 4.65
C ALA A 50 0.43 27.13 5.24
N PRO A 51 -0.41 27.93 4.53
CA PRO A 51 -0.97 29.14 5.10
C PRO A 51 -1.80 28.93 6.37
N ARG A 52 -2.35 27.71 6.54
CA ARG A 52 -3.19 27.36 7.70
C ARG A 52 -2.38 26.89 8.90
N LEU A 53 -1.22 26.32 8.62
CA LEU A 53 -0.33 25.73 9.65
C LEU A 53 0.70 26.71 10.19
N MET A 54 1.12 27.72 9.40
CA MET A 54 2.14 28.69 9.85
C MET A 54 1.70 29.40 11.12
N GLY A 55 2.62 29.44 12.11
CA GLY A 55 2.41 30.06 13.41
C GLY A 55 1.51 29.25 14.36
N GLN A 56 0.99 28.13 13.95
CA GLN A 56 0.14 27.26 14.77
C GLN A 56 0.98 26.34 15.67
N ASP A 57 0.38 25.88 16.75
CA ASP A 57 0.97 24.87 17.63
C ASP A 57 0.89 23.48 17.00
N PRO A 58 2.04 22.84 16.67
CA PRO A 58 2.06 21.50 16.09
C PRO A 58 1.61 20.39 17.05
N LEU A 59 1.67 20.62 18.37
CA LEU A 59 1.28 19.61 19.36
C LEU A 59 -0.23 19.46 19.48
N ALA A 60 -1.00 20.45 19.00
CA ALA A 60 -2.46 20.40 18.92
C ALA A 60 -2.92 19.65 17.64
N ILE A 61 -2.51 18.38 17.48
CA ILE A 61 -2.66 17.58 16.25
C ILE A 61 -4.11 17.56 15.76
N GLU A 62 -5.07 17.29 16.63
CA GLU A 62 -6.51 17.26 16.28
C GLU A 62 -7.03 18.62 15.80
N ALA A 63 -6.49 19.74 16.32
CA ALA A 63 -6.85 21.06 15.85
C ALA A 63 -6.28 21.30 14.43
N ARG A 64 -5.05 20.87 14.18
CA ARG A 64 -4.42 20.96 12.83
C ARG A 64 -5.18 20.09 11.83
N ALA A 65 -5.59 18.88 12.20
CA ALA A 65 -6.42 18.04 11.34
C ALA A 65 -7.73 18.73 10.92
N ARG A 66 -8.38 19.44 11.86
CA ARG A 66 -9.59 20.22 11.56
C ARG A 66 -9.32 21.40 10.65
N ASP A 67 -8.24 22.15 10.88
CA ASP A 67 -7.84 23.29 10.04
C ASP A 67 -7.61 22.87 8.58
N LEU A 68 -7.06 21.65 8.39
CA LEU A 68 -6.75 21.10 7.08
C LEU A 68 -7.97 20.48 6.37
N THR A 69 -8.93 19.94 7.12
CA THR A 69 -10.13 19.32 6.52
C THR A 69 -11.03 20.32 5.81
N GLY A 70 -11.08 21.54 6.29
CA GLY A 70 -11.82 22.64 5.69
C GLY A 70 -13.34 22.44 5.67
N TYR A 71 -14.01 23.50 5.31
CA TYR A 71 -15.47 23.60 5.27
C TYR A 71 -16.11 22.80 4.13
N LEU A 72 -15.43 22.69 2.97
CA LEU A 72 -15.95 22.01 1.80
C LEU A 72 -15.96 20.47 1.91
N GLY A 73 -15.47 19.93 3.02
CA GLY A 73 -15.60 18.50 3.33
C GLY A 73 -14.95 17.59 2.29
N TRP A 74 -13.71 17.81 1.97
CA TRP A 74 -12.97 16.90 1.08
C TRP A 74 -12.95 15.50 1.66
N ARG A 75 -13.56 14.60 0.96
CA ARG A 75 -13.67 13.19 1.31
C ARG A 75 -13.12 12.36 0.17
N GLY A 76 -12.27 11.43 0.49
CA GLY A 76 -11.72 10.53 -0.50
C GLY A 76 -10.23 10.31 -0.27
N SER A 77 -9.57 9.68 -1.21
CA SER A 77 -8.14 9.34 -1.20
C SER A 77 -7.31 10.20 -2.16
N GLY A 78 -7.79 11.39 -2.48
CA GLY A 78 -7.15 12.30 -3.41
C GLY A 78 -5.94 13.04 -2.85
N VAL A 79 -5.50 14.04 -3.59
CA VAL A 79 -4.32 14.86 -3.29
C VAL A 79 -4.37 15.46 -1.88
N GLU A 80 -5.53 15.99 -1.49
CA GLU A 80 -5.77 16.61 -0.19
C GLU A 80 -5.60 15.61 0.96
N THR A 81 -6.09 14.40 0.79
CA THR A 81 -5.98 13.34 1.80
C THR A 81 -4.54 12.87 1.95
N ARG A 82 -3.83 12.70 0.83
CA ARG A 82 -2.41 12.31 0.82
C ARG A 82 -1.53 13.38 1.46
N GLY A 83 -1.78 14.64 1.17
CA GLY A 83 -1.08 15.77 1.79
C GLY A 83 -1.37 15.87 3.29
N ASN A 84 -2.63 15.76 3.69
CA ASN A 84 -3.02 15.78 5.10
C ASN A 84 -2.42 14.61 5.88
N SER A 85 -2.34 13.42 5.27
CA SER A 85 -1.71 12.25 5.89
C SER A 85 -0.21 12.46 6.13
N ALA A 86 0.51 13.03 5.15
CA ALA A 86 1.92 13.35 5.33
C ALA A 86 2.15 14.38 6.46
N LEU A 87 1.27 15.37 6.56
CA LEU A 87 1.32 16.37 7.65
C LEU A 87 0.98 15.74 9.00
N ASP A 88 0.01 14.84 9.07
CA ASP A 88 -0.34 14.13 10.31
C ASP A 88 0.85 13.31 10.82
N ILE A 89 1.53 12.58 9.94
CA ILE A 89 2.76 11.86 10.28
C ILE A 89 3.83 12.80 10.82
N ALA A 90 4.07 13.97 10.18
CA ALA A 90 5.05 14.95 10.62
C ALA A 90 4.68 15.59 11.96
N LEU A 91 3.40 15.80 12.24
CA LEU A 91 2.93 16.32 13.53
C LEU A 91 3.12 15.29 14.66
N TRP A 92 2.83 14.02 14.41
CA TRP A 92 3.10 12.95 15.38
C TRP A 92 4.60 12.75 15.63
N ASP A 93 5.43 12.91 14.60
CA ASP A 93 6.89 12.89 14.76
C ASP A 93 7.37 14.05 15.64
N LEU A 94 6.88 15.28 15.42
CA LEU A 94 7.14 16.43 16.30
C LEU A 94 6.68 16.18 17.74
N PHE A 95 5.52 15.57 17.91
CA PHE A 95 5.03 15.22 19.24
C PHE A 95 5.96 14.25 19.96
N GLY A 96 6.40 13.20 19.28
CA GLY A 96 7.36 12.24 19.83
C GLY A 96 8.69 12.89 20.23
N GLN A 97 9.22 13.75 19.36
CA GLN A 97 10.45 14.52 19.64
C GLN A 97 10.28 15.46 20.83
N ALA A 98 9.21 16.26 20.86
CA ALA A 98 8.95 17.21 21.94
C ALA A 98 8.73 16.52 23.31
N ALA A 99 8.07 15.37 23.31
CA ALA A 99 7.84 14.57 24.50
C ALA A 99 9.01 13.63 24.85
N ASN A 100 10.06 13.60 24.02
CA ASN A 100 11.20 12.67 24.15
C ASN A 100 10.75 11.21 24.30
N MET A 101 9.80 10.78 23.48
CA MET A 101 9.28 9.42 23.49
C MET A 101 9.01 8.91 22.07
N PRO A 102 9.11 7.60 21.83
CA PRO A 102 8.69 7.00 20.56
C PRO A 102 7.18 7.21 20.30
N VAL A 103 6.80 7.45 19.05
CA VAL A 103 5.40 7.66 18.66
C VAL A 103 4.49 6.52 19.12
N HIS A 104 4.95 5.26 19.05
CA HIS A 104 4.14 4.14 19.54
C HIS A 104 3.79 4.23 21.02
N THR A 105 4.65 4.87 21.85
CA THR A 105 4.35 5.09 23.27
C THR A 105 3.27 6.16 23.43
N ALA A 106 3.33 7.23 22.62
CA ALA A 106 2.30 8.26 22.59
C ALA A 106 0.93 7.72 22.13
N LEU A 107 0.92 6.71 21.28
CA LEU A 107 -0.28 6.04 20.76
C LEU A 107 -0.83 4.93 21.68
N GLY A 108 -0.28 4.75 22.88
CA GLY A 108 -0.79 3.78 23.86
C GLY A 108 0.19 2.66 24.23
N GLY A 109 1.38 2.64 23.65
CA GLY A 109 2.45 1.71 24.00
C GLY A 109 2.43 0.42 23.18
N LYS A 110 3.40 -0.44 23.47
CA LYS A 110 3.57 -1.72 22.78
C LYS A 110 2.54 -2.75 23.23
N SER A 111 1.91 -3.45 22.32
CA SER A 111 1.14 -4.66 22.57
C SER A 111 1.95 -5.95 22.30
N ARG A 112 3.10 -5.83 21.62
CA ARG A 112 4.02 -6.92 21.27
C ARG A 112 5.42 -6.38 21.02
N ASP A 113 6.45 -7.21 21.13
CA ASP A 113 7.84 -6.84 20.87
C ASP A 113 8.28 -7.10 19.43
N SER A 114 7.56 -7.96 18.72
CA SER A 114 7.83 -8.29 17.32
C SER A 114 6.54 -8.47 16.54
N ILE A 115 6.64 -8.33 15.22
CA ILE A 115 5.55 -8.62 14.28
C ILE A 115 6.10 -9.47 13.14
N ARG A 116 5.32 -10.47 12.72
CA ARG A 116 5.63 -11.25 11.52
C ARG A 116 5.57 -10.36 10.28
N VAL A 117 6.53 -10.52 9.39
CA VAL A 117 6.57 -9.83 8.09
C VAL A 117 6.41 -10.81 6.95
N TYR A 118 6.02 -10.32 5.80
CA TYR A 118 6.04 -11.03 4.53
C TYR A 118 6.80 -10.20 3.48
N ASN A 119 7.24 -10.84 2.41
CA ASN A 119 7.82 -10.15 1.26
C ASN A 119 6.74 -9.89 0.21
N THR A 120 6.58 -8.64 -0.21
CA THR A 120 5.62 -8.28 -1.28
C THR A 120 6.14 -8.59 -2.68
N CYS A 121 7.35 -9.15 -2.81
CA CYS A 121 7.97 -9.60 -4.05
C CYS A 121 8.02 -8.55 -5.16
N ALA A 122 8.22 -7.27 -4.80
CA ALA A 122 8.42 -6.20 -5.76
C ALA A 122 9.85 -6.22 -6.32
N GLY A 123 10.02 -5.76 -7.55
CA GLY A 123 11.33 -5.57 -8.15
C GLY A 123 11.90 -4.18 -7.88
N TYR A 124 13.22 -4.04 -8.03
CA TYR A 124 13.92 -2.77 -7.80
C TYR A 124 13.42 -1.62 -8.67
N GLN A 125 12.97 -1.92 -9.89
CA GLN A 125 12.46 -0.92 -10.85
C GLN A 125 10.95 -0.70 -10.75
N TYR A 126 10.26 -1.41 -9.84
CA TYR A 126 8.82 -1.29 -9.70
C TYR A 126 8.40 0.16 -9.40
N ILE A 127 7.51 0.71 -10.25
CA ILE A 127 6.96 2.08 -10.19
C ILE A 127 8.04 3.20 -10.21
N ARG A 128 9.24 2.94 -10.72
CA ARG A 128 10.28 3.98 -10.83
C ARG A 128 10.24 4.77 -12.14
N SER A 129 9.68 4.22 -13.22
CA SER A 129 9.70 4.86 -14.53
C SER A 129 8.58 5.87 -14.75
N ASN A 130 7.44 5.68 -14.10
CA ASN A 130 6.29 6.59 -14.16
C ASN A 130 5.36 6.38 -12.95
N VAL A 131 4.30 7.19 -12.86
CA VAL A 131 3.35 7.19 -11.74
C VAL A 131 2.18 6.22 -11.90
N ASN A 132 2.11 5.45 -12.99
CA ASN A 132 0.97 4.60 -13.27
C ASN A 132 1.18 3.19 -12.71
N GLN A 133 0.12 2.61 -12.19
CA GLN A 133 0.04 1.20 -11.85
C GLN A 133 -0.22 0.41 -13.13
N SER A 134 0.83 -0.11 -13.75
CA SER A 134 0.78 -0.84 -15.02
C SER A 134 1.98 -1.77 -15.13
N SER A 135 1.79 -2.93 -15.76
CA SER A 135 2.87 -3.88 -16.01
C SER A 135 4.03 -3.28 -16.83
N SER A 136 3.77 -2.25 -17.64
CA SER A 136 4.81 -1.47 -18.33
C SER A 136 5.76 -0.72 -17.38
N ASN A 137 5.37 -0.53 -16.12
CA ASN A 137 6.12 0.15 -15.07
C ASN A 137 6.78 -0.82 -14.06
N TRP A 138 6.82 -2.09 -14.37
CA TRP A 138 7.38 -3.11 -13.48
C TRP A 138 8.90 -3.29 -13.63
N GLY A 139 9.48 -2.76 -14.72
CA GLY A 139 10.91 -2.94 -15.02
C GLY A 139 11.27 -4.34 -15.49
N LEU A 140 10.30 -5.11 -16.00
CA LEU A 140 10.54 -6.46 -16.53
C LEU A 140 11.53 -6.43 -17.69
N GLY A 141 12.48 -7.39 -17.71
CA GLY A 141 13.47 -7.51 -18.76
C GLY A 141 14.70 -6.61 -18.59
N ASN A 142 14.75 -5.76 -17.57
CA ASN A 142 15.92 -4.93 -17.26
C ASN A 142 16.26 -5.00 -15.75
N PRO A 143 16.68 -6.15 -15.23
CA PRO A 143 17.04 -6.31 -13.83
C PRO A 143 18.33 -5.52 -13.55
N SER A 144 18.23 -4.33 -13.02
CA SER A 144 19.36 -3.44 -12.75
C SER A 144 19.60 -3.16 -11.26
N GLY A 145 18.87 -3.85 -10.39
CA GLY A 145 18.94 -3.65 -8.94
C GLY A 145 19.44 -4.87 -8.18
N PRO A 146 19.69 -4.72 -6.88
CA PRO A 146 20.14 -5.81 -6.03
C PRO A 146 19.05 -6.85 -5.72
N TYR A 147 17.77 -6.51 -5.96
CA TYR A 147 16.63 -7.36 -5.65
C TYR A 147 15.67 -7.39 -6.83
N GLU A 148 15.41 -8.59 -7.35
CA GLU A 148 14.54 -8.82 -8.50
C GLU A 148 13.45 -9.86 -8.16
N ASP A 149 12.80 -9.67 -7.02
CA ASP A 149 11.79 -10.61 -6.52
C ASP A 149 10.55 -10.68 -7.42
N LEU A 150 10.25 -9.59 -8.16
CA LEU A 150 9.19 -9.59 -9.17
C LEU A 150 9.49 -10.56 -10.33
N GLN A 151 10.70 -10.49 -10.89
CA GLN A 151 11.18 -11.48 -11.87
C GLN A 151 11.22 -12.88 -11.24
N GLY A 152 11.67 -12.95 -9.99
CA GLY A 152 11.74 -14.17 -9.19
C GLY A 152 10.39 -14.87 -9.14
N PHE A 153 9.33 -14.24 -8.66
CA PHE A 153 8.04 -14.92 -8.55
C PHE A 153 7.41 -15.25 -9.91
N LEU A 154 7.66 -14.45 -10.95
CA LEU A 154 7.11 -14.72 -12.28
C LEU A 154 7.77 -15.94 -12.96
N HIS A 155 9.05 -16.18 -12.73
CA HIS A 155 9.82 -17.17 -13.48
C HIS A 155 10.46 -18.27 -12.63
N HIS A 156 10.87 -17.96 -11.39
CA HIS A 156 11.65 -18.80 -10.46
C HIS A 156 11.06 -18.76 -9.04
N ALA A 157 9.72 -18.90 -8.95
CA ALA A 157 8.99 -18.76 -7.69
C ALA A 157 9.41 -19.75 -6.60
N ASP A 158 9.84 -20.95 -7.00
CA ASP A 158 10.46 -21.99 -6.15
C ASP A 158 11.75 -21.53 -5.50
N GLU A 159 12.68 -21.00 -6.29
CA GLU A 159 13.98 -20.50 -5.82
C GLU A 159 13.79 -19.31 -4.88
N LEU A 160 12.89 -18.37 -5.24
CA LEU A 160 12.56 -17.23 -4.40
C LEU A 160 11.95 -17.67 -3.05
N ALA A 161 11.02 -18.61 -3.06
CA ALA A 161 10.41 -19.12 -1.82
C ALA A 161 11.45 -19.79 -0.90
N LEU A 162 12.38 -20.55 -1.46
CA LEU A 162 13.50 -21.16 -0.70
C LEU A 162 14.44 -20.09 -0.12
N SER A 163 14.78 -19.06 -0.90
CA SER A 163 15.60 -17.94 -0.44
C SER A 163 14.94 -17.20 0.73
N LEU A 164 13.67 -16.82 0.62
CA LEU A 164 12.92 -16.15 1.67
C LEU A 164 12.86 -16.98 2.97
N LEU A 165 12.60 -18.28 2.86
CA LEU A 165 12.62 -19.17 4.03
C LEU A 165 13.99 -19.23 4.69
N SER A 166 15.10 -19.19 3.92
CA SER A 166 16.45 -19.18 4.48
C SER A 166 16.76 -17.91 5.29
N GLU A 167 16.04 -16.81 5.01
CA GLU A 167 16.09 -15.53 5.72
C GLU A 167 15.09 -15.45 6.89
N GLY A 168 14.29 -16.51 7.10
CA GLY A 168 13.26 -16.55 8.14
C GLY A 168 11.93 -15.88 7.73
N ILE A 169 11.77 -15.50 6.47
CA ILE A 169 10.52 -14.93 5.94
C ILE A 169 9.62 -16.08 5.48
N THR A 170 8.47 -16.22 6.15
CA THR A 170 7.54 -17.34 5.94
C THR A 170 6.26 -16.94 5.21
N GLY A 171 6.21 -15.75 4.64
CA GLY A 171 5.10 -15.24 3.85
C GLY A 171 5.58 -14.47 2.63
N MET A 172 4.94 -14.69 1.49
CA MET A 172 5.21 -13.95 0.26
C MET A 172 3.90 -13.56 -0.43
N LYS A 173 3.84 -12.34 -0.98
CA LYS A 173 2.70 -11.83 -1.74
C LYS A 173 3.08 -11.69 -3.20
N ILE A 174 2.30 -12.31 -4.09
CA ILE A 174 2.53 -12.32 -5.53
C ILE A 174 1.28 -11.89 -6.31
N TRP A 175 1.47 -11.34 -7.51
CA TRP A 175 0.39 -10.79 -8.35
C TRP A 175 0.48 -11.19 -9.83
N PRO A 176 0.50 -12.48 -10.17
CA PRO A 176 0.71 -12.94 -11.54
C PRO A 176 -0.48 -12.71 -12.48
N PHE A 177 -1.63 -12.27 -11.95
CA PHE A 177 -2.86 -12.07 -12.71
C PHE A 177 -2.99 -10.69 -13.37
N ASP A 178 -2.18 -9.72 -12.98
CA ASP A 178 -2.31 -8.31 -13.38
C ASP A 178 -2.19 -8.08 -14.88
N ILE A 179 -1.26 -8.78 -15.54
CA ILE A 179 -1.07 -8.64 -16.99
C ILE A 179 -2.36 -9.00 -17.76
N ALA A 180 -3.01 -10.09 -17.37
CA ALA A 180 -4.28 -10.49 -17.99
C ALA A 180 -5.42 -9.53 -17.62
N ALA A 181 -5.39 -8.97 -16.41
CA ALA A 181 -6.37 -7.98 -15.99
C ALA A 181 -6.25 -6.69 -16.80
N GLU A 182 -5.05 -6.18 -17.03
CA GLU A 182 -4.82 -5.00 -17.84
C GLU A 182 -5.33 -5.18 -19.28
N GLN A 183 -4.98 -6.29 -19.92
CA GLN A 183 -5.38 -6.60 -21.30
C GLN A 183 -6.89 -6.67 -21.51
N SER A 184 -7.63 -7.12 -20.49
CA SER A 184 -9.07 -7.33 -20.54
C SER A 184 -9.89 -6.29 -19.76
N HIS A 185 -9.26 -5.31 -19.13
CA HIS A 185 -9.89 -4.42 -18.14
C HIS A 185 -10.61 -5.21 -17.04
N GLY A 186 -10.03 -6.35 -16.64
CA GLY A 186 -10.56 -7.25 -15.61
C GLY A 186 -11.82 -8.01 -15.99
N GLN A 187 -12.22 -7.99 -17.25
CA GLN A 187 -13.48 -8.59 -17.71
C GLN A 187 -13.34 -10.04 -18.15
N TYR A 188 -12.12 -10.47 -18.49
CA TYR A 188 -11.88 -11.81 -19.01
C TYR A 188 -10.48 -12.31 -18.69
N ILE A 189 -10.38 -13.60 -18.39
CA ILE A 189 -9.11 -14.34 -18.36
C ILE A 189 -9.29 -15.64 -19.14
N SER A 190 -8.40 -15.87 -20.12
CA SER A 190 -8.41 -17.13 -20.89
C SER A 190 -8.01 -18.32 -20.01
N ALA A 191 -8.26 -19.53 -20.47
CA ALA A 191 -7.81 -20.73 -19.77
C ALA A 191 -6.25 -20.80 -19.74
N GLN A 192 -5.62 -20.38 -20.82
CA GLN A 192 -4.16 -20.35 -20.94
C GLN A 192 -3.54 -19.32 -20.01
N ASP A 193 -4.07 -18.08 -19.97
CA ASP A 193 -3.54 -17.02 -19.07
C ASP A 193 -3.73 -17.40 -17.60
N LEU A 194 -4.89 -18.01 -17.27
CA LEU A 194 -5.14 -18.51 -15.93
C LEU A 194 -4.14 -19.59 -15.55
N ASP A 195 -3.93 -20.58 -16.42
CA ASP A 195 -2.97 -21.67 -16.17
C ASP A 195 -1.54 -21.14 -15.99
N SER A 196 -1.12 -20.22 -16.86
CA SER A 196 0.20 -19.55 -16.76
C SER A 196 0.35 -18.76 -15.45
N ALA A 197 -0.70 -18.04 -15.03
CA ALA A 197 -0.68 -17.26 -13.79
C ALA A 197 -0.70 -18.15 -12.52
N LEU A 198 -1.17 -19.40 -12.63
CA LEU A 198 -1.13 -20.37 -11.53
C LEU A 198 0.22 -21.10 -11.40
N GLU A 199 1.09 -21.00 -12.38
CA GLU A 199 2.39 -21.67 -12.36
C GLU A 199 3.31 -21.28 -11.19
N PRO A 200 3.41 -20.01 -10.80
CA PRO A 200 4.14 -19.62 -9.59
C PRO A 200 3.67 -20.34 -8.33
N PHE A 201 2.36 -20.50 -8.16
CA PHE A 201 1.78 -21.19 -7.00
C PHE A 201 2.16 -22.67 -6.96
N ARG A 202 2.13 -23.35 -8.12
CA ARG A 202 2.54 -24.76 -8.25
C ARG A 202 4.01 -24.92 -7.85
N LYS A 203 4.90 -24.06 -8.37
CA LYS A 203 6.33 -24.07 -8.07
C LYS A 203 6.59 -23.86 -6.58
N ILE A 204 5.94 -22.88 -5.95
CA ILE A 204 6.09 -22.62 -4.52
C ILE A 204 5.64 -23.84 -3.71
N ARG A 205 4.43 -24.35 -3.96
CA ARG A 205 3.91 -25.52 -3.21
C ARG A 205 4.75 -26.78 -3.42
N GLN A 206 5.27 -27.00 -4.60
CA GLN A 206 6.15 -28.13 -4.88
C GLN A 206 7.51 -28.01 -4.15
N ALA A 207 8.07 -26.81 -4.06
CA ALA A 207 9.39 -26.59 -3.47
C ALA A 207 9.36 -26.57 -1.95
N VAL A 208 8.36 -25.91 -1.34
CA VAL A 208 8.36 -25.61 0.10
C VAL A 208 7.09 -26.08 0.85
N GLY A 209 6.09 -26.58 0.14
CA GLY A 209 4.83 -27.03 0.74
C GLY A 209 4.15 -25.88 1.51
N ASP A 210 3.66 -26.20 2.70
CA ASP A 210 2.92 -25.29 3.58
C ASP A 210 3.83 -24.44 4.49
N LYS A 211 5.15 -24.48 4.28
CA LYS A 211 6.09 -23.66 5.04
C LYS A 211 6.06 -22.18 4.66
N MET A 212 5.46 -21.87 3.51
CA MET A 212 5.30 -20.51 2.99
C MET A 212 3.81 -20.17 2.87
N ASP A 213 3.35 -19.13 3.59
CA ASP A 213 2.05 -18.55 3.32
C ASP A 213 2.10 -17.74 2.04
N ILE A 214 1.19 -18.03 1.11
CA ILE A 214 1.10 -17.32 -0.16
C ILE A 214 -0.08 -16.36 -0.10
N MET A 215 0.22 -15.07 -0.18
CA MET A 215 -0.75 -13.99 -0.31
C MET A 215 -0.90 -13.65 -1.79
N VAL A 216 -2.11 -13.30 -2.19
CA VAL A 216 -2.41 -12.95 -3.59
C VAL A 216 -2.91 -11.53 -3.68
N GLU A 217 -2.20 -10.72 -4.45
CA GLU A 217 -2.59 -9.35 -4.76
C GLU A 217 -3.31 -9.31 -6.11
N PHE A 218 -4.37 -8.50 -6.19
CA PHE A 218 -5.16 -8.30 -7.42
C PHE A 218 -5.23 -6.82 -7.84
N HIS A 219 -4.69 -5.93 -7.04
CA HIS A 219 -4.65 -4.47 -7.27
C HIS A 219 -6.00 -3.84 -7.69
N SER A 220 -7.12 -4.39 -7.24
CA SER A 220 -8.47 -3.94 -7.61
C SER A 220 -8.75 -3.95 -9.13
N LEU A 221 -8.03 -4.76 -9.90
CA LEU A 221 -8.12 -4.74 -11.37
C LEU A 221 -9.29 -5.59 -11.91
N TRP A 222 -9.79 -6.56 -11.14
CA TRP A 222 -10.74 -7.55 -11.62
C TRP A 222 -12.22 -7.18 -11.39
N ARG A 223 -13.07 -7.65 -12.29
CA ARG A 223 -14.52 -7.69 -12.11
C ARG A 223 -14.92 -8.97 -11.36
N LEU A 224 -15.98 -8.89 -10.56
CA LEU A 224 -16.41 -9.96 -9.67
C LEU A 224 -16.49 -11.36 -10.33
N PRO A 225 -17.05 -11.55 -11.55
CA PRO A 225 -17.13 -12.89 -12.14
C PRO A 225 -15.76 -13.51 -12.40
N MET A 226 -14.78 -12.72 -12.84
CA MET A 226 -13.43 -13.21 -13.11
C MET A 226 -12.61 -13.36 -11.84
N ALA A 227 -12.73 -12.42 -10.88
CA ALA A 227 -12.14 -12.59 -9.56
C ALA A 227 -12.60 -13.90 -8.89
N ARG A 228 -13.88 -14.23 -8.96
CA ARG A 228 -14.43 -15.52 -8.49
C ARG A 228 -13.86 -16.74 -9.24
N LYS A 229 -13.67 -16.62 -10.56
CA LYS A 229 -13.06 -17.70 -11.37
C LYS A 229 -11.63 -17.96 -10.90
N ILE A 230 -10.84 -16.90 -10.70
CA ILE A 230 -9.46 -16.98 -10.22
C ILE A 230 -9.42 -17.53 -8.78
N SER A 231 -10.27 -17.01 -7.90
CA SER A 231 -10.37 -17.47 -6.51
C SER A 231 -10.65 -18.98 -6.41
N ARG A 232 -11.53 -19.52 -7.27
CA ARG A 232 -11.80 -20.97 -7.30
C ARG A 232 -10.57 -21.78 -7.74
N ALA A 233 -9.82 -21.28 -8.72
CA ALA A 233 -8.59 -21.93 -9.17
C ALA A 233 -7.48 -21.89 -8.11
N LEU A 234 -7.46 -20.86 -7.25
CA LEU A 234 -6.50 -20.72 -6.17
C LEU A 234 -6.78 -21.63 -4.96
N GLN A 235 -7.98 -22.23 -4.86
CA GLN A 235 -8.35 -23.07 -3.71
C GLN A 235 -7.44 -24.28 -3.52
N GLU A 236 -6.86 -24.81 -4.60
CA GLU A 236 -5.92 -25.95 -4.52
C GLU A 236 -4.58 -25.60 -3.87
N PHE A 237 -4.25 -24.30 -3.81
CA PHE A 237 -2.97 -23.81 -3.26
C PHE A 237 -3.06 -23.34 -1.82
N ASP A 238 -4.23 -23.35 -1.18
CA ASP A 238 -4.45 -22.89 0.18
C ASP A 238 -3.79 -21.52 0.44
N THR A 239 -4.21 -20.52 -0.32
CA THR A 239 -3.67 -19.16 -0.24
C THR A 239 -4.13 -18.47 1.05
N PHE A 240 -3.23 -17.71 1.69
CA PHE A 240 -3.49 -17.12 3.00
C PHE A 240 -4.51 -15.98 2.94
N TRP A 241 -4.32 -15.01 2.05
CA TRP A 241 -5.33 -13.99 1.77
C TRP A 241 -5.38 -13.61 0.30
N HIS A 242 -6.52 -13.04 -0.10
CA HIS A 242 -6.70 -12.33 -1.36
C HIS A 242 -6.83 -10.84 -1.06
N GLU A 243 -5.90 -10.03 -1.60
CA GLU A 243 -5.83 -8.60 -1.39
C GLU A 243 -6.43 -7.86 -2.58
N ASP A 244 -7.29 -6.87 -2.29
CA ASP A 244 -7.95 -6.00 -3.25
C ASP A 244 -8.49 -6.75 -4.49
N ALA A 245 -9.19 -7.87 -4.25
CA ALA A 245 -9.60 -8.82 -5.27
C ALA A 245 -10.52 -8.23 -6.34
N ILE A 246 -11.27 -7.19 -5.99
CA ILE A 246 -12.18 -6.46 -6.89
C ILE A 246 -12.09 -4.95 -6.62
N ARG A 247 -12.61 -4.17 -7.56
CA ARG A 247 -12.73 -2.73 -7.33
C ARG A 247 -13.59 -2.43 -6.10
N ILE A 248 -13.05 -1.55 -5.28
CA ILE A 248 -13.60 -1.16 -3.98
C ILE A 248 -14.85 -0.27 -4.07
N ASP A 249 -15.26 0.12 -5.28
CA ASP A 249 -16.39 1.00 -5.55
C ASP A 249 -17.72 0.47 -5.00
N SER A 250 -17.81 -0.84 -4.74
CA SER A 250 -19.02 -1.49 -4.26
C SER A 250 -18.72 -2.50 -3.17
N LEU A 251 -19.06 -2.13 -1.96
CA LEU A 251 -18.94 -3.00 -0.78
C LEU A 251 -19.81 -4.25 -0.88
N ASP A 252 -20.97 -4.16 -1.52
CA ASP A 252 -21.84 -5.33 -1.76
C ASP A 252 -21.16 -6.38 -2.63
N LEU A 253 -20.37 -5.96 -3.63
CA LEU A 253 -19.61 -6.89 -4.47
C LEU A 253 -18.46 -7.53 -3.71
N LEU A 254 -17.81 -6.78 -2.81
CA LEU A 254 -16.79 -7.34 -1.93
C LEU A 254 -17.37 -8.41 -1.03
N LYS A 255 -18.51 -8.13 -0.40
CA LYS A 255 -19.24 -9.11 0.40
C LYS A 255 -19.54 -10.38 -0.39
N GLN A 256 -20.08 -10.24 -1.60
CA GLN A 256 -20.34 -11.37 -2.49
C GLN A 256 -19.07 -12.15 -2.87
N TYR A 257 -17.93 -11.46 -3.02
CA TYR A 257 -16.65 -12.13 -3.24
C TYR A 257 -16.22 -12.92 -2.01
N ALA A 258 -16.29 -12.30 -0.84
CA ALA A 258 -15.91 -12.93 0.43
C ALA A 258 -16.73 -14.18 0.76
N GLU A 259 -18.04 -14.19 0.45
CA GLU A 259 -18.92 -15.34 0.65
C GLU A 259 -18.48 -16.58 -0.15
N ASP A 260 -17.87 -16.39 -1.32
CA ASP A 260 -17.37 -17.48 -2.19
C ASP A 260 -15.88 -17.80 -2.00
N CYS A 261 -15.15 -16.93 -1.33
CA CYS A 261 -13.70 -17.06 -1.15
C CYS A 261 -13.39 -17.89 0.10
N ARG A 262 -12.42 -18.81 0.01
CA ARG A 262 -11.94 -19.58 1.17
C ARG A 262 -10.77 -18.91 1.87
N ALA A 263 -9.98 -18.12 1.14
CA ALA A 263 -8.88 -17.33 1.71
C ALA A 263 -9.42 -16.16 2.54
N LEU A 264 -8.62 -15.65 3.46
CA LEU A 264 -8.91 -14.40 4.14
C LEU A 264 -8.99 -13.24 3.13
N ILE A 265 -9.77 -12.22 3.44
CA ILE A 265 -9.84 -11.01 2.62
C ILE A 265 -8.96 -9.95 3.24
N CYS A 266 -8.00 -9.48 2.46
CA CYS A 266 -7.21 -8.30 2.75
C CYS A 266 -7.63 -7.20 1.79
N ALA A 267 -7.79 -6.00 2.30
CA ALA A 267 -8.22 -4.92 1.44
C ALA A 267 -7.95 -3.56 2.09
N SER A 268 -8.21 -2.52 1.32
CA SER A 268 -8.30 -1.15 1.80
C SER A 268 -7.04 -0.29 1.74
N GLU A 269 -6.03 -0.64 0.96
CA GLU A 269 -4.87 0.25 0.78
C GLU A 269 -5.26 1.61 0.16
N THR A 270 -6.39 1.67 -0.53
CA THR A 270 -6.92 2.89 -1.15
C THR A 270 -7.94 3.65 -0.28
N LEU A 271 -8.32 3.09 0.89
CA LEU A 271 -9.26 3.75 1.80
C LEU A 271 -8.57 4.87 2.59
N SER A 272 -9.38 5.84 2.93
CA SER A 272 -8.99 6.96 3.79
C SER A 272 -10.03 7.20 4.86
N TYR A 273 -9.58 7.70 6.01
CA TYR A 273 -10.38 8.01 7.18
C TYR A 273 -11.14 6.82 7.78
N LYS A 274 -11.36 6.88 9.06
CA LYS A 274 -12.07 5.84 9.86
C LYS A 274 -13.46 5.48 9.32
N TRP A 275 -14.12 6.40 8.58
CA TRP A 275 -15.46 6.16 8.07
C TRP A 275 -15.48 5.19 6.89
N GLY A 276 -14.50 5.27 5.98
CA GLY A 276 -14.33 4.29 4.92
C GLY A 276 -14.02 2.91 5.48
N PHE A 277 -13.11 2.83 6.44
CA PHE A 277 -12.81 1.56 7.13
C PHE A 277 -14.01 0.99 7.89
N LYS A 278 -14.82 1.85 8.55
CA LYS A 278 -16.04 1.41 9.23
C LYS A 278 -16.99 0.72 8.25
N ASP A 279 -17.25 1.35 7.11
CA ASP A 279 -18.16 0.80 6.12
C ASP A 279 -17.64 -0.54 5.57
N TYR A 280 -16.34 -0.64 5.40
CA TYR A 280 -15.66 -1.88 4.99
C TYR A 280 -15.83 -3.01 6.01
N LEU A 281 -15.56 -2.74 7.29
CA LEU A 281 -15.70 -3.70 8.37
C LEU A 281 -17.16 -4.18 8.56
N GLN A 282 -18.14 -3.41 8.11
CA GLN A 282 -19.55 -3.78 8.18
C GLN A 282 -19.96 -4.79 7.09
N THR A 283 -19.11 -5.07 6.12
CA THR A 283 -19.40 -6.08 5.10
C THR A 283 -19.22 -7.52 5.60
N GLY A 284 -18.58 -7.73 6.74
CA GLY A 284 -18.25 -9.02 7.33
C GLY A 284 -16.77 -9.31 7.18
#